data_99bd6c3966f438f97d7df2eb2b797803
#
_entry.id   99bd6c3966f438f97d7df2eb2b797803
#
_cell.length_a   1.000
_cell.length_b   1.000
_cell.length_c   1.000
_cell.angle_alpha   90.00
_cell.angle_beta   90.00
_cell.angle_gamma   90.00
#
_symmetry.space_group_name_H-M   'P 1'
#
loop_
_entity.id
_entity.type
_entity.pdbx_description
1 polymer ?
#
loop_
_entity_poly.entity_id
_entity_poly.type
_entity_poly.pdbx_seq_one_letter_code
_entity_poly.pdbx_strand_id
1 'polypeptide(L)'
;MLIMAHANILDIEQEDYEYLQSLCRCRTIQAQIVDQAKILIYKAQGESNAAIAQRIDVNVNTVKLCLKKFKEGGVDLALYDRPRPGHPIEITDDAVAWIVDLARQRPADLGYSQELWTLKNLHQHIQKNAQEVGFPRLATITKPMVQKILRRSEIKPFKIKYYCEKRDPEFEQKMHDVLLVYKQISLQFNEDGSIIVPEDGIVVHTVSCDEKPGIQAIATTGDDLRPTADTGCVYRDAEYKRLGTLSLLAGIDLLTGEAIPLVSESHKSSDFINLLKKLDNKYPEGDVIRIICDNHSAHKSKETKNYLATCPEGRFVFVFTPTHGSWLNMIESFFSKMTKQMLKGIRVKSKEELADRIYLYFEEVNREPVVYHWAYKMDEISQDEAVKAGIKSNAN
;
A
#
# COMPACT_ATOMS: atom_id res chain seq x y z
N MET A 1 -17.51 64.02 50.01
CA MET A 1 -16.33 63.13 50.29
C MET A 1 -16.72 61.74 49.77
N LEU A 2 -16.40 61.46 48.49
CA LEU A 2 -16.67 60.14 47.88
C LEU A 2 -15.64 59.17 48.41
N ILE A 3 -16.08 58.17 49.15
CA ILE A 3 -15.27 57.02 49.56
C ILE A 3 -14.98 56.23 48.27
N MET A 4 -13.78 56.36 47.69
CA MET A 4 -13.32 55.45 46.65
C MET A 4 -13.17 54.09 47.27
N ALA A 5 -14.04 53.17 46.90
CA ALA A 5 -13.88 51.76 47.24
C ALA A 5 -12.55 51.29 46.65
N HIS A 6 -11.62 50.88 47.52
CA HIS A 6 -10.32 50.28 47.09
C HIS A 6 -10.66 49.09 46.15
N ALA A 7 -10.31 49.25 44.89
CA ALA A 7 -10.40 48.12 43.96
C ALA A 7 -9.48 47.02 44.46
N ASN A 8 -10.02 45.84 44.77
CA ASN A 8 -9.24 44.70 45.19
C ASN A 8 -8.30 44.33 44.04
N ILE A 9 -7.04 44.75 44.16
CA ILE A 9 -5.99 44.43 43.16
C ILE A 9 -5.71 42.92 43.23
N LEU A 10 -5.64 42.28 42.07
CA LEU A 10 -5.31 40.88 41.97
C LEU A 10 -3.78 40.76 42.04
N ASP A 11 -3.29 39.96 42.96
CA ASP A 11 -1.87 39.65 43.06
C ASP A 11 -1.56 38.48 42.14
N ILE A 12 -0.66 38.71 41.17
CA ILE A 12 -0.24 37.74 40.16
C ILE A 12 1.28 37.73 40.12
N GLU A 13 1.88 36.55 40.14
CA GLU A 13 3.33 36.39 40.01
C GLU A 13 3.83 36.95 38.66
N GLN A 14 5.06 37.46 38.62
CA GLN A 14 5.62 38.10 37.45
C GLN A 14 5.67 37.20 36.24
N GLU A 15 5.97 35.92 36.45
CA GLU A 15 6.02 34.90 35.41
C GLU A 15 4.63 34.65 34.77
N ASP A 16 3.62 34.54 35.61
CA ASP A 16 2.22 34.39 35.20
C ASP A 16 1.71 35.62 34.45
N TYR A 17 2.12 36.80 34.89
CA TYR A 17 1.75 38.05 34.22
C TYR A 17 2.35 38.15 32.83
N GLU A 18 3.61 37.78 32.65
CA GLU A 18 4.28 37.74 31.35
C GLU A 18 3.64 36.69 30.42
N TYR A 19 3.29 35.53 30.96
CA TYR A 19 2.54 34.49 30.24
C TYR A 19 1.19 35.00 29.73
N LEU A 20 0.39 35.64 30.58
CA LEU A 20 -0.88 36.24 30.22
C LEU A 20 -0.71 37.31 29.11
N GLN A 21 0.32 38.14 29.19
CA GLN A 21 0.62 39.12 28.14
C GLN A 21 0.97 38.43 26.80
N SER A 22 1.71 37.33 26.83
CA SER A 22 2.04 36.58 25.65
C SER A 22 0.80 36.01 24.94
N LEU A 23 -0.18 35.48 25.72
CA LEU A 23 -1.45 35.00 25.21
C LEU A 23 -2.25 36.10 24.52
N CYS A 24 -2.25 37.33 25.09
CA CYS A 24 -2.94 38.46 24.47
C CYS A 24 -2.36 38.89 23.12
N ARG A 25 -1.09 38.59 22.84
CA ARG A 25 -0.40 38.91 21.56
C ARG A 25 -0.57 37.79 20.52
N CYS A 26 -0.97 36.59 20.94
CA CYS A 26 -1.09 35.45 20.07
C CYS A 26 -2.35 35.53 19.20
N ARG A 27 -2.22 35.34 17.87
CA ARG A 27 -3.32 35.44 16.92
C ARG A 27 -4.05 34.09 16.67
N THR A 28 -3.51 32.98 17.18
CA THR A 28 -3.99 31.63 16.90
C THR A 28 -4.73 30.97 18.07
N ILE A 29 -4.75 31.63 19.24
CA ILE A 29 -5.41 31.18 20.45
C ILE A 29 -6.91 31.51 20.40
N GLN A 30 -7.74 30.68 21.02
CA GLN A 30 -9.17 30.92 21.14
C GLN A 30 -9.47 32.26 21.81
N ALA A 31 -10.40 33.03 21.24
CA ALA A 31 -10.77 34.36 21.73
C ALA A 31 -11.15 34.36 23.23
N GLN A 32 -11.84 33.29 23.68
CA GLN A 32 -12.20 33.12 25.10
C GLN A 32 -10.98 33.14 26.04
N ILE A 33 -9.88 32.48 25.66
CA ILE A 33 -8.65 32.45 26.47
C ILE A 33 -8.00 33.83 26.53
N VAL A 34 -8.00 34.54 25.40
CA VAL A 34 -7.50 35.93 25.32
C VAL A 34 -8.33 36.84 26.20
N ASP A 35 -9.63 36.74 26.21
CA ASP A 35 -10.51 37.58 27.04
C ASP A 35 -10.31 37.24 28.54
N GLN A 36 -10.16 35.99 28.91
CA GLN A 36 -9.85 35.57 30.27
C GLN A 36 -8.46 36.09 30.71
N ALA A 37 -7.47 36.03 29.85
CA ALA A 37 -6.15 36.61 30.14
C ALA A 37 -6.24 38.14 30.34
N LYS A 38 -6.98 38.86 29.51
CA LYS A 38 -7.21 40.33 29.68
C LYS A 38 -7.92 40.64 31.00
N ILE A 39 -8.93 39.83 31.42
CA ILE A 39 -9.61 40.00 32.70
C ILE A 39 -8.61 40.00 33.84
N LEU A 40 -7.70 39.02 33.88
CA LEU A 40 -6.70 38.88 34.93
C LEU A 40 -5.68 40.06 34.91
N ILE A 41 -5.19 40.44 33.73
CA ILE A 41 -4.27 41.55 33.56
C ILE A 41 -4.88 42.88 34.05
N TYR A 42 -6.11 43.22 33.59
CA TYR A 42 -6.75 44.49 33.98
C TYR A 42 -7.13 44.49 35.47
N LYS A 43 -7.46 43.30 36.03
CA LYS A 43 -7.69 43.21 37.46
C LYS A 43 -6.42 43.40 38.31
N ALA A 44 -5.28 42.91 37.84
CA ALA A 44 -3.97 43.15 38.45
C ALA A 44 -3.58 44.64 38.34
N GLN A 45 -4.04 45.35 37.30
CA GLN A 45 -3.88 46.80 37.16
C GLN A 45 -4.84 47.64 38.02
N GLY A 46 -5.72 46.98 38.81
CA GLY A 46 -6.61 47.64 39.75
C GLY A 46 -7.96 48.07 39.16
N GLU A 47 -8.33 47.67 37.94
CA GLU A 47 -9.60 48.02 37.34
C GLU A 47 -10.78 47.36 38.08
N SER A 48 -11.93 48.03 38.09
CA SER A 48 -13.15 47.48 38.64
C SER A 48 -13.76 46.44 37.71
N ASN A 49 -14.48 45.45 38.27
CA ASN A 49 -15.09 44.41 37.47
C ASN A 49 -16.08 44.93 36.40
N ALA A 50 -16.73 46.07 36.67
CA ALA A 50 -17.62 46.69 35.72
C ALA A 50 -16.85 47.39 34.58
N ALA A 51 -15.72 48.04 34.88
CA ALA A 51 -14.87 48.65 33.88
C ALA A 51 -14.21 47.62 32.96
N ILE A 52 -13.75 46.49 33.52
CA ILE A 52 -13.16 45.36 32.77
C ILE A 52 -14.24 44.79 31.82
N ALA A 53 -15.42 44.53 32.35
CA ALA A 53 -16.53 43.96 31.54
C ALA A 53 -16.90 44.87 30.33
N GLN A 54 -16.95 46.17 30.57
CA GLN A 54 -17.22 47.14 29.48
C GLN A 54 -16.07 47.23 28.48
N ARG A 55 -14.80 47.13 28.95
CA ARG A 55 -13.59 47.29 28.11
C ARG A 55 -13.39 46.16 27.12
N ILE A 56 -13.77 44.94 27.50
CA ILE A 56 -13.60 43.73 26.66
C ILE A 56 -14.91 43.20 26.13
N ASP A 57 -16.03 43.90 26.34
CA ASP A 57 -17.39 43.60 25.87
C ASP A 57 -17.89 42.21 26.35
N VAL A 58 -17.77 41.96 27.65
CA VAL A 58 -18.28 40.74 28.29
C VAL A 58 -19.25 41.04 29.45
N ASN A 59 -19.99 40.03 29.87
CA ASN A 59 -20.85 40.21 31.04
C ASN A 59 -19.99 40.29 32.34
N VAL A 60 -20.42 41.15 33.28
CA VAL A 60 -19.75 41.27 34.59
C VAL A 60 -19.69 39.95 35.35
N ASN A 61 -20.66 39.06 35.15
CA ASN A 61 -20.63 37.73 35.75
C ASN A 61 -19.49 36.87 35.17
N THR A 62 -19.14 37.02 33.89
CA THR A 62 -17.97 36.35 33.26
C THR A 62 -16.67 36.79 33.95
N VAL A 63 -16.52 38.09 34.20
CA VAL A 63 -15.37 38.62 34.95
C VAL A 63 -15.30 38.01 36.36
N LYS A 64 -16.44 38.02 37.10
CA LYS A 64 -16.50 37.43 38.45
C LYS A 64 -16.15 35.94 38.44
N LEU A 65 -16.62 35.17 37.43
CA LEU A 65 -16.36 33.74 37.33
C LEU A 65 -14.88 33.48 37.04
N CYS A 66 -14.26 34.24 36.16
CA CYS A 66 -12.84 34.13 35.85
C CYS A 66 -11.99 34.41 37.10
N LEU A 67 -12.29 35.46 37.83
CA LEU A 67 -11.62 35.79 39.09
C LEU A 67 -11.83 34.78 40.21
N LYS A 68 -13.02 34.15 40.24
CA LYS A 68 -13.29 33.06 41.16
C LYS A 68 -12.42 31.83 40.82
N LYS A 69 -12.37 31.44 39.55
CA LYS A 69 -11.53 30.31 39.07
C LYS A 69 -10.04 30.57 39.37
N PHE A 70 -9.55 31.82 39.18
CA PHE A 70 -8.19 32.17 39.52
C PHE A 70 -7.88 31.97 41.01
N LYS A 71 -8.79 32.39 41.91
CA LYS A 71 -8.63 32.19 43.38
C LYS A 71 -8.66 30.73 43.76
N GLU A 72 -9.34 29.86 43.00
CA GLU A 72 -9.47 28.43 43.32
C GLU A 72 -8.29 27.60 42.80
N GLY A 73 -7.60 28.01 41.75
CA GLY A 73 -6.56 27.19 41.12
C GLY A 73 -5.62 27.92 40.16
N GLY A 74 -5.42 29.27 40.39
CA GLY A 74 -4.43 30.01 39.61
C GLY A 74 -4.82 30.28 38.17
N VAL A 75 -3.81 30.64 37.36
CA VAL A 75 -3.95 31.05 35.97
C VAL A 75 -4.54 29.94 35.12
N ASP A 76 -4.05 28.74 35.26
CA ASP A 76 -4.53 27.60 34.42
C ASP A 76 -6.03 27.35 34.58
N LEU A 77 -6.53 27.35 35.81
CA LEU A 77 -7.94 27.13 36.05
C LEU A 77 -8.82 28.30 35.59
N ALA A 78 -8.25 29.53 35.59
CA ALA A 78 -8.94 30.69 35.08
C ALA A 78 -9.04 30.71 33.56
N LEU A 79 -8.00 30.22 32.84
CA LEU A 79 -7.91 30.22 31.39
C LEU A 79 -8.61 29.01 30.75
N TYR A 80 -8.53 27.84 31.38
CA TYR A 80 -9.01 26.60 30.80
C TYR A 80 -10.17 26.02 31.60
N ASP A 81 -11.20 25.54 30.89
CA ASP A 81 -12.28 24.84 31.54
C ASP A 81 -11.83 23.46 32.06
N ARG A 82 -12.30 23.09 33.24
CA ARG A 82 -12.09 21.73 33.75
C ARG A 82 -12.69 20.73 32.77
N PRO A 83 -12.02 19.58 32.52
CA PRO A 83 -12.60 18.49 31.75
C PRO A 83 -13.96 18.12 32.36
N ARG A 84 -15.00 18.15 31.57
CA ARG A 84 -16.31 17.70 32.05
C ARG A 84 -16.28 16.19 32.20
N PRO A 85 -16.69 15.62 33.33
CA PRO A 85 -16.87 14.18 33.43
C PRO A 85 -17.90 13.78 32.36
N GLY A 86 -17.43 13.01 31.36
CA GLY A 86 -18.31 12.51 30.30
C GLY A 86 -19.39 11.58 30.87
N HIS A 87 -20.20 11.00 29.98
CA HIS A 87 -21.16 9.97 30.33
C HIS A 87 -20.41 8.78 30.99
N PRO A 88 -20.90 8.18 32.08
CA PRO A 88 -20.29 7.01 32.68
C PRO A 88 -19.97 5.92 31.65
N ILE A 89 -18.82 5.30 31.80
CA ILE A 89 -18.40 4.17 30.95
C ILE A 89 -19.31 2.98 31.26
N GLU A 90 -20.26 2.69 30.37
CA GLU A 90 -21.19 1.56 30.53
C GLU A 90 -20.62 0.24 30.00
N ILE A 91 -19.66 0.29 29.08
CA ILE A 91 -18.97 -0.90 28.52
C ILE A 91 -17.62 -0.97 29.20
N THR A 92 -17.43 -1.99 30.02
CA THR A 92 -16.19 -2.22 30.77
C THR A 92 -15.03 -2.61 29.83
N ASP A 93 -13.80 -2.46 30.34
CA ASP A 93 -12.62 -2.87 29.57
C ASP A 93 -12.60 -4.39 29.30
N ASP A 94 -13.12 -5.21 30.23
CA ASP A 94 -13.27 -6.64 30.01
C ASP A 94 -14.27 -6.98 28.90
N ALA A 95 -15.36 -6.24 28.83
CA ALA A 95 -16.33 -6.38 27.71
C ALA A 95 -15.71 -5.97 26.37
N VAL A 96 -14.87 -4.93 26.36
CA VAL A 96 -14.09 -4.52 25.16
C VAL A 96 -13.09 -5.61 24.79
N ALA A 97 -12.35 -6.17 25.75
CA ALA A 97 -11.40 -7.24 25.52
C ALA A 97 -12.08 -8.48 24.93
N TRP A 98 -13.24 -8.88 25.46
CA TRP A 98 -14.02 -9.98 24.90
C TRP A 98 -14.46 -9.73 23.45
N ILE A 99 -14.95 -8.52 23.12
CA ILE A 99 -15.30 -8.16 21.72
C ILE A 99 -14.09 -8.28 20.80
N VAL A 100 -12.93 -7.82 21.24
CA VAL A 100 -11.68 -7.85 20.48
C VAL A 100 -11.21 -9.29 20.28
N ASP A 101 -11.27 -10.13 21.31
CA ASP A 101 -10.92 -11.54 21.23
C ASP A 101 -11.86 -12.31 20.30
N LEU A 102 -13.17 -12.11 20.44
CA LEU A 102 -14.16 -12.65 19.53
C LEU A 102 -13.91 -12.26 18.07
N ALA A 103 -13.53 -10.99 17.82
CA ALA A 103 -13.25 -10.51 16.48
C ALA A 103 -11.99 -11.14 15.84
N ARG A 104 -11.11 -11.74 16.63
CA ARG A 104 -9.91 -12.48 16.16
C ARG A 104 -10.22 -13.93 15.82
N GLN A 105 -11.30 -14.49 16.36
CA GLN A 105 -11.71 -15.87 16.10
C GLN A 105 -12.34 -15.97 14.72
N ARG A 106 -12.21 -17.12 14.09
CA ARG A 106 -12.88 -17.40 12.81
C ARG A 106 -14.36 -17.66 13.06
N PRO A 107 -15.27 -17.00 12.33
CA PRO A 107 -16.71 -17.31 12.44
C PRO A 107 -17.05 -18.79 12.25
N ALA A 108 -16.30 -19.48 11.38
CA ALA A 108 -16.49 -20.91 11.14
C ALA A 108 -16.29 -21.76 12.41
N ASP A 109 -15.36 -21.41 13.28
CA ASP A 109 -15.09 -22.11 14.53
C ASP A 109 -16.23 -21.94 15.56
N LEU A 110 -17.10 -20.94 15.32
CA LEU A 110 -18.30 -20.66 16.11
C LEU A 110 -19.60 -21.10 15.40
N GLY A 111 -19.49 -21.97 14.39
CA GLY A 111 -20.63 -22.57 13.69
C GLY A 111 -21.25 -21.73 12.58
N TYR A 112 -20.57 -20.69 12.13
CA TYR A 112 -21.00 -19.90 10.96
C TYR A 112 -20.38 -20.44 9.67
N SER A 113 -21.04 -20.23 8.54
CA SER A 113 -20.53 -20.63 7.22
C SER A 113 -19.44 -19.73 6.65
N GLN A 114 -19.13 -18.62 7.31
CA GLN A 114 -18.24 -17.57 6.83
C GLN A 114 -16.84 -17.72 7.42
N GLU A 115 -15.81 -17.42 6.60
CA GLU A 115 -14.41 -17.39 7.06
C GLU A 115 -14.05 -16.09 7.77
N LEU A 116 -14.74 -15.00 7.45
CA LEU A 116 -14.47 -13.67 8.01
C LEU A 116 -15.73 -13.06 8.60
N TRP A 117 -15.56 -12.31 9.68
CA TRP A 117 -16.64 -11.52 10.24
C TRP A 117 -17.05 -10.38 9.31
N THR A 118 -18.33 -10.28 9.02
CA THR A 118 -18.91 -9.00 8.64
C THR A 118 -19.24 -8.21 9.92
N LEU A 119 -19.19 -6.90 9.86
CA LEU A 119 -19.56 -6.08 11.03
C LEU A 119 -21.00 -6.35 11.50
N LYS A 120 -21.89 -6.73 10.58
CA LYS A 120 -23.27 -7.11 10.91
C LYS A 120 -23.32 -8.41 11.72
N ASN A 121 -22.67 -9.45 11.25
CA ASN A 121 -22.71 -10.76 11.89
C ASN A 121 -21.98 -10.76 13.23
N LEU A 122 -20.84 -10.09 13.33
CA LEU A 122 -20.14 -9.90 14.59
C LEU A 122 -21.02 -9.16 15.62
N HIS A 123 -21.66 -8.07 15.22
CA HIS A 123 -22.58 -7.32 16.07
C HIS A 123 -23.75 -8.19 16.56
N GLN A 124 -24.39 -8.97 15.67
CA GLN A 124 -25.48 -9.87 16.03
C GLN A 124 -25.02 -10.98 16.98
N HIS A 125 -23.84 -11.56 16.74
CA HIS A 125 -23.26 -12.56 17.64
C HIS A 125 -23.00 -11.99 19.04
N ILE A 126 -22.41 -10.78 19.12
CA ILE A 126 -22.19 -10.08 20.40
C ILE A 126 -23.51 -9.91 21.15
N GLN A 127 -24.55 -9.38 20.51
CA GLN A 127 -25.83 -9.16 21.15
C GLN A 127 -26.47 -10.46 21.64
N LYS A 128 -26.43 -11.52 20.84
CA LYS A 128 -27.05 -12.81 21.16
C LYS A 128 -26.39 -13.48 22.38
N ASN A 129 -25.08 -13.39 22.50
CA ASN A 129 -24.32 -14.10 23.54
C ASN A 129 -24.00 -13.22 24.76
N ALA A 130 -24.36 -11.93 24.74
CA ALA A 130 -24.02 -10.93 25.74
C ALA A 130 -24.35 -11.34 27.18
N GLN A 131 -25.49 -11.98 27.41
CA GLN A 131 -25.94 -12.42 28.75
C GLN A 131 -25.17 -13.66 29.21
N GLU A 132 -24.97 -14.62 28.31
CA GLU A 132 -24.28 -15.87 28.62
C GLU A 132 -22.80 -15.64 28.99
N VAL A 133 -22.16 -14.68 28.37
CA VAL A 133 -20.76 -14.32 28.66
C VAL A 133 -20.60 -13.34 29.82
N GLY A 134 -21.69 -12.96 30.52
CA GLY A 134 -21.64 -12.10 31.69
C GLY A 134 -21.56 -10.59 31.36
N PHE A 135 -21.82 -10.16 30.15
CA PHE A 135 -21.83 -8.75 29.74
C PHE A 135 -23.22 -8.29 29.26
N PRO A 136 -24.23 -8.23 30.09
CA PRO A 136 -25.63 -7.96 29.68
C PRO A 136 -25.79 -6.63 28.95
N ARG A 137 -24.95 -5.64 29.24
CA ARG A 137 -24.97 -4.34 28.53
C ARG A 137 -24.67 -4.46 27.03
N LEU A 138 -23.96 -5.49 26.60
CA LEU A 138 -23.67 -5.74 25.19
C LEU A 138 -24.89 -6.23 24.39
N ALA A 139 -25.96 -6.69 25.03
CA ALA A 139 -27.20 -7.07 24.35
C ALA A 139 -27.83 -5.89 23.59
N THR A 140 -27.58 -4.66 24.05
CA THR A 140 -28.06 -3.42 23.44
C THR A 140 -26.96 -2.59 22.76
N ILE A 141 -25.76 -3.17 22.60
CA ILE A 141 -24.67 -2.47 21.90
C ILE A 141 -25.08 -2.14 20.46
N THR A 142 -24.66 -0.98 19.97
CA THR A 142 -24.94 -0.58 18.61
C THR A 142 -23.80 -0.96 17.65
N LYS A 143 -24.12 -1.21 16.40
CA LYS A 143 -23.12 -1.51 15.35
C LYS A 143 -22.01 -0.44 15.22
N PRO A 144 -22.30 0.89 15.27
CA PRO A 144 -21.26 1.92 15.30
C PRO A 144 -20.33 1.82 16.52
N MET A 145 -20.85 1.40 17.69
CA MET A 145 -20.03 1.22 18.88
C MET A 145 -19.06 0.05 18.73
N VAL A 146 -19.52 -1.10 18.19
CA VAL A 146 -18.64 -2.22 17.86
C VAL A 146 -17.54 -1.75 16.87
N GLN A 147 -17.91 -1.01 15.83
CA GLN A 147 -16.93 -0.47 14.88
C GLN A 147 -15.92 0.48 15.55
N LYS A 148 -16.36 1.32 16.50
CA LYS A 148 -15.48 2.22 17.26
C LYS A 148 -14.48 1.45 18.13
N ILE A 149 -14.93 0.37 18.79
CA ILE A 149 -14.08 -0.53 19.58
C ILE A 149 -13.02 -1.17 18.68
N LEU A 150 -13.43 -1.79 17.56
CA LEU A 150 -12.50 -2.43 16.63
C LEU A 150 -11.48 -1.45 16.05
N ARG A 151 -11.88 -0.21 15.75
CA ARG A 151 -10.96 0.83 15.26
C ARG A 151 -9.92 1.24 16.31
N ARG A 152 -10.33 1.38 17.57
CA ARG A 152 -9.41 1.71 18.68
C ARG A 152 -8.38 0.60 18.91
N SER A 153 -8.80 -0.65 18.73
CA SER A 153 -7.95 -1.84 18.88
C SER A 153 -7.22 -2.23 17.57
N GLU A 154 -7.36 -1.44 16.49
CA GLU A 154 -6.77 -1.66 15.17
C GLU A 154 -7.14 -3.01 14.52
N ILE A 155 -8.21 -3.64 14.96
CA ILE A 155 -8.69 -4.93 14.46
C ILE A 155 -9.61 -4.72 13.25
N LYS A 156 -9.34 -5.46 12.17
CA LYS A 156 -10.12 -5.45 10.93
C LYS A 156 -10.51 -6.87 10.53
N PRO A 157 -11.50 -7.50 11.23
CA PRO A 157 -11.81 -8.93 11.08
C PRO A 157 -12.43 -9.30 9.72
N PHE A 158 -12.75 -8.30 8.90
CA PHE A 158 -13.30 -8.41 7.55
C PHE A 158 -12.24 -8.26 6.45
N LYS A 159 -10.95 -8.09 6.82
CA LYS A 159 -9.86 -7.81 5.87
C LYS A 159 -8.81 -8.92 5.90
N ILE A 160 -8.56 -9.52 4.74
CA ILE A 160 -7.44 -10.43 4.51
C ILE A 160 -6.25 -9.61 3.99
N LYS A 161 -5.09 -9.86 4.55
CA LYS A 161 -3.81 -9.51 3.95
C LYS A 161 -3.07 -10.81 3.70
N TYR A 162 -2.71 -11.03 2.46
CA TYR A 162 -1.90 -12.18 2.11
C TYR A 162 -0.44 -11.92 2.48
N TYR A 163 0.23 -12.94 3.00
CA TYR A 163 1.67 -12.97 3.18
C TYR A 163 2.20 -14.25 2.53
N CYS A 164 3.43 -14.20 2.06
CA CYS A 164 4.11 -15.39 1.56
C CYS A 164 4.91 -16.02 2.70
N GLU A 165 4.55 -17.25 3.05
CA GLU A 165 5.36 -18.01 3.99
C GLU A 165 6.66 -18.46 3.31
N LYS A 166 7.79 -18.21 3.95
CA LYS A 166 9.12 -18.61 3.46
C LYS A 166 9.23 -20.13 3.59
N ARG A 167 8.88 -20.86 2.53
CA ARG A 167 8.99 -22.33 2.46
C ARG A 167 10.27 -22.82 1.76
N ASP A 168 10.97 -21.91 1.08
CA ASP A 168 12.25 -22.21 0.45
C ASP A 168 13.36 -22.06 1.51
N PRO A 169 14.10 -23.13 1.85
CA PRO A 169 15.21 -23.05 2.81
C PRO A 169 16.31 -22.08 2.37
N GLU A 170 16.47 -21.89 1.05
CA GLU A 170 17.48 -21.02 0.45
C GLU A 170 16.89 -19.66 0.04
N PHE A 171 15.72 -19.27 0.60
CA PHE A 171 14.98 -18.06 0.19
C PHE A 171 15.86 -16.81 0.23
N GLU A 172 16.57 -16.58 1.34
CA GLU A 172 17.39 -15.37 1.50
C GLU A 172 18.58 -15.38 0.52
N GLN A 173 19.20 -16.53 0.28
CA GLN A 173 20.31 -16.65 -0.65
C GLN A 173 19.86 -16.39 -2.10
N LYS A 174 18.79 -17.04 -2.55
CA LYS A 174 18.23 -16.83 -3.89
C LYS A 174 17.72 -15.41 -4.10
N MET A 175 17.09 -14.82 -3.06
CA MET A 175 16.71 -13.40 -3.10
C MET A 175 17.95 -12.52 -3.26
N HIS A 176 18.98 -12.77 -2.49
CA HIS A 176 20.25 -12.03 -2.56
C HIS A 176 20.87 -12.13 -3.96
N ASP A 177 20.91 -13.34 -4.55
CA ASP A 177 21.44 -13.57 -5.90
C ASP A 177 20.67 -12.75 -6.96
N VAL A 178 19.34 -12.70 -6.86
CA VAL A 178 18.51 -11.88 -7.75
C VAL A 178 18.79 -10.37 -7.56
N LEU A 179 18.92 -9.93 -6.30
CA LEU A 179 19.23 -8.53 -6.00
C LEU A 179 20.63 -8.13 -6.48
N LEU A 180 21.62 -9.04 -6.39
CA LEU A 180 22.94 -8.84 -6.99
C LEU A 180 22.85 -8.58 -8.49
N VAL A 181 22.04 -9.38 -9.20
CA VAL A 181 21.83 -9.19 -10.63
C VAL A 181 21.20 -7.82 -10.92
N TYR A 182 20.19 -7.40 -10.15
CA TYR A 182 19.60 -6.07 -10.34
C TYR A 182 20.62 -4.94 -10.05
N LYS A 183 21.49 -5.13 -9.06
CA LYS A 183 22.58 -4.18 -8.80
C LYS A 183 23.55 -4.13 -9.97
N GLN A 184 23.95 -5.28 -10.51
CA GLN A 184 24.82 -5.35 -11.69
C GLN A 184 24.22 -4.63 -12.89
N ILE A 185 22.89 -4.80 -13.13
CA ILE A 185 22.21 -4.08 -14.21
C ILE A 185 22.27 -2.56 -13.98
N SER A 186 22.04 -2.11 -12.74
CA SER A 186 22.12 -0.68 -12.42
C SER A 186 23.49 -0.06 -12.67
N LEU A 187 24.56 -0.87 -12.56
CA LEU A 187 25.95 -0.46 -12.85
C LEU A 187 26.28 -0.44 -14.35
N GLN A 188 25.42 -0.96 -15.21
CA GLN A 188 25.62 -0.94 -16.67
C GLN A 188 25.10 0.35 -17.33
N PHE A 189 24.64 1.32 -16.53
CA PHE A 189 24.19 2.60 -17.02
C PHE A 189 25.14 3.72 -16.57
N ASN A 190 25.44 4.64 -17.51
CA ASN A 190 26.08 5.91 -17.19
C ASN A 190 25.11 6.85 -16.44
N GLU A 191 25.62 7.95 -15.90
CA GLU A 191 24.81 8.99 -15.24
C GLU A 191 23.74 9.61 -16.18
N ASP A 192 23.98 9.61 -17.49
CA ASP A 192 23.05 10.09 -18.52
C ASP A 192 22.04 9.03 -18.97
N GLY A 193 22.08 7.82 -18.40
CA GLY A 193 21.21 6.69 -18.73
C GLY A 193 21.64 5.90 -19.96
N SER A 194 22.76 6.19 -20.59
CA SER A 194 23.30 5.37 -21.68
C SER A 194 23.93 4.07 -21.15
N ILE A 195 23.90 3.00 -21.96
CA ILE A 195 24.44 1.70 -21.60
C ILE A 195 25.97 1.72 -21.74
N ILE A 196 26.66 1.23 -20.72
CA ILE A 196 28.12 1.03 -20.72
C ILE A 196 28.42 -0.25 -21.52
N VAL A 197 29.21 -0.12 -22.57
CA VAL A 197 29.71 -1.28 -23.33
C VAL A 197 30.99 -1.78 -22.63
N PRO A 198 31.07 -3.07 -22.23
CA PRO A 198 32.25 -3.63 -21.60
C PRO A 198 33.48 -3.59 -22.52
N GLU A 199 34.70 -3.52 -21.94
CA GLU A 199 35.97 -3.45 -22.70
C GLU A 199 36.21 -4.69 -23.54
N ASP A 200 35.75 -5.87 -23.09
CA ASP A 200 35.82 -7.14 -23.81
C ASP A 200 34.79 -7.27 -24.93
N GLY A 201 33.88 -6.29 -25.04
CA GLY A 201 32.80 -6.25 -26.04
C GLY A 201 31.66 -7.24 -25.81
N ILE A 202 31.70 -8.03 -24.72
CA ILE A 202 30.66 -9.02 -24.40
C ILE A 202 29.55 -8.36 -23.57
N VAL A 203 28.37 -8.26 -24.12
CA VAL A 203 27.21 -7.70 -23.43
C VAL A 203 26.43 -8.81 -22.70
N VAL A 204 26.01 -8.53 -21.46
CA VAL A 204 25.16 -9.43 -20.68
C VAL A 204 23.73 -8.93 -20.75
N HIS A 205 22.94 -9.49 -21.66
CA HIS A 205 21.50 -9.18 -21.77
C HIS A 205 20.75 -9.90 -20.66
N THR A 206 20.19 -9.16 -19.71
CA THR A 206 19.41 -9.75 -18.62
C THR A 206 17.95 -9.65 -18.91
N VAL A 207 17.30 -10.80 -19.06
CA VAL A 207 15.88 -10.92 -19.41
C VAL A 207 15.09 -11.49 -18.24
N SER A 208 14.11 -10.72 -17.75
CA SER A 208 13.13 -11.20 -16.74
C SER A 208 12.02 -11.91 -17.48
N CYS A 209 11.82 -13.21 -17.25
CA CYS A 209 10.84 -14.06 -17.95
C CYS A 209 9.80 -14.63 -16.98
N ASP A 210 8.54 -14.75 -17.47
CA ASP A 210 7.47 -15.45 -16.75
C ASP A 210 6.31 -15.82 -17.68
N GLU A 211 5.38 -16.63 -17.19
CA GLU A 211 4.16 -17.01 -17.86
C GLU A 211 2.94 -16.25 -17.33
N LYS A 212 2.07 -15.86 -18.25
CA LYS A 212 0.70 -15.40 -17.96
C LYS A 212 -0.29 -16.35 -18.59
N PRO A 213 -0.65 -17.45 -17.87
CA PRO A 213 -1.58 -18.45 -18.39
C PRO A 213 -3.02 -17.98 -18.35
N GLY A 214 -3.89 -18.63 -19.11
CA GLY A 214 -5.34 -18.51 -18.98
C GLY A 214 -5.92 -17.17 -19.41
N ILE A 215 -5.30 -16.45 -20.33
CA ILE A 215 -5.85 -15.22 -20.90
C ILE A 215 -7.12 -15.60 -21.70
N GLN A 216 -8.28 -15.13 -21.25
CA GLN A 216 -9.57 -15.52 -21.83
C GLN A 216 -9.87 -14.73 -23.11
N ALA A 217 -10.17 -15.46 -24.18
CA ALA A 217 -10.79 -14.91 -25.37
C ALA A 217 -12.31 -14.85 -25.15
N ILE A 218 -12.85 -13.65 -25.11
CA ILE A 218 -14.27 -13.40 -24.80
C ILE A 218 -14.87 -12.56 -25.90
N ALA A 219 -15.99 -13.02 -26.47
CA ALA A 219 -16.80 -12.28 -27.43
C ALA A 219 -18.04 -11.68 -26.77
N THR A 220 -18.50 -10.54 -27.29
CA THR A 220 -19.84 -10.00 -26.96
C THR A 220 -20.92 -10.78 -27.71
N THR A 221 -22.14 -10.79 -27.17
CA THR A 221 -23.35 -11.30 -27.83
C THR A 221 -24.08 -10.23 -28.62
N GLY A 222 -23.92 -8.98 -28.24
CA GLY A 222 -24.40 -7.79 -28.95
C GLY A 222 -23.32 -6.72 -29.07
N ASP A 223 -23.60 -5.70 -29.89
CA ASP A 223 -22.67 -4.58 -30.08
C ASP A 223 -22.63 -3.65 -28.85
N ASP A 224 -21.47 -3.11 -28.56
CA ASP A 224 -21.32 -2.09 -27.53
C ASP A 224 -22.04 -0.79 -27.93
N LEU A 225 -22.81 -0.22 -27.03
CA LEU A 225 -23.41 1.09 -27.23
C LEU A 225 -22.38 2.17 -26.87
N ARG A 226 -22.19 3.11 -27.79
CA ARG A 226 -21.24 4.22 -27.61
C ARG A 226 -21.71 5.20 -26.54
N PRO A 227 -20.80 5.89 -25.85
CA PRO A 227 -21.15 6.95 -24.92
C PRO A 227 -21.98 8.03 -25.63
N THR A 228 -23.03 8.51 -24.95
CA THR A 228 -23.81 9.69 -25.35
C THR A 228 -23.71 10.74 -24.25
N ALA A 229 -24.20 11.95 -24.51
CA ALA A 229 -24.25 13.01 -23.49
C ALA A 229 -25.00 12.58 -22.21
N ASP A 230 -26.02 11.74 -22.37
CA ASP A 230 -26.87 11.27 -21.25
C ASP A 230 -26.25 10.07 -20.50
N THR A 231 -25.51 9.23 -21.20
CA THR A 231 -24.99 7.96 -20.64
C THR A 231 -23.53 8.05 -20.19
N GLY A 232 -22.72 8.90 -20.77
CA GLY A 232 -21.35 9.19 -20.37
C GLY A 232 -20.35 8.02 -20.42
N CYS A 233 -20.79 6.78 -20.69
CA CYS A 233 -19.95 5.58 -20.72
C CYS A 233 -20.40 4.60 -21.80
N VAL A 234 -19.51 3.62 -22.10
CA VAL A 234 -19.86 2.49 -22.99
C VAL A 234 -20.77 1.53 -22.26
N TYR A 235 -21.92 1.21 -22.85
CA TYR A 235 -22.80 0.13 -22.39
C TYR A 235 -22.49 -1.13 -23.19
N ARG A 236 -22.30 -2.21 -22.48
CA ARG A 236 -22.00 -3.52 -23.03
C ARG A 236 -22.99 -4.53 -22.53
N ASP A 237 -23.37 -5.46 -23.41
CA ASP A 237 -24.19 -6.60 -23.03
C ASP A 237 -23.52 -7.40 -21.89
N ALA A 238 -24.29 -7.75 -20.88
CA ALA A 238 -23.83 -8.57 -19.77
C ALA A 238 -23.52 -10.02 -20.20
N GLU A 239 -24.17 -10.50 -21.25
CA GLU A 239 -23.90 -11.82 -21.81
C GLU A 239 -22.64 -11.80 -22.67
N TYR A 240 -21.91 -12.92 -22.65
CA TYR A 240 -20.69 -13.11 -23.41
C TYR A 240 -20.47 -14.57 -23.80
N LYS A 241 -19.71 -14.78 -24.86
CA LYS A 241 -19.28 -16.11 -25.30
C LYS A 241 -17.81 -16.31 -24.97
N ARG A 242 -17.48 -17.45 -24.38
CA ARG A 242 -16.08 -17.87 -24.17
C ARG A 242 -15.60 -18.63 -25.39
N LEU A 243 -14.47 -18.17 -25.96
CA LEU A 243 -13.87 -18.74 -27.16
C LEU A 243 -12.63 -19.59 -26.85
N GLY A 244 -12.27 -19.70 -25.56
CA GLY A 244 -11.11 -20.42 -25.07
C GLY A 244 -10.12 -19.52 -24.38
N THR A 245 -8.91 -20.04 -24.16
CA THR A 245 -7.83 -19.35 -23.48
C THR A 245 -6.53 -19.40 -24.30
N LEU A 246 -5.69 -18.41 -24.11
CA LEU A 246 -4.30 -18.40 -24.57
C LEU A 246 -3.36 -18.28 -23.36
N SER A 247 -2.12 -18.70 -23.56
CA SER A 247 -1.02 -18.52 -22.64
C SER A 247 0.00 -17.57 -23.27
N LEU A 248 0.47 -16.62 -22.50
CA LEU A 248 1.54 -15.72 -22.90
C LEU A 248 2.77 -16.06 -22.06
N LEU A 249 3.86 -16.46 -22.73
CA LEU A 249 5.18 -16.48 -22.16
C LEU A 249 5.92 -15.25 -22.69
N ALA A 250 6.54 -14.47 -21.82
CA ALA A 250 7.24 -13.27 -22.27
C ALA A 250 8.53 -13.03 -21.49
N GLY A 251 9.43 -12.27 -22.10
CA GLY A 251 10.63 -11.74 -21.47
C GLY A 251 10.69 -10.23 -21.60
N ILE A 252 11.29 -9.55 -20.61
CA ILE A 252 11.66 -8.13 -20.70
C ILE A 252 13.15 -8.03 -20.56
N ASP A 253 13.81 -7.44 -21.54
CA ASP A 253 15.20 -7.03 -21.45
C ASP A 253 15.34 -5.86 -20.47
N LEU A 254 16.05 -6.06 -19.37
CA LEU A 254 16.17 -5.08 -18.31
C LEU A 254 17.17 -3.95 -18.61
N LEU A 255 17.96 -4.07 -19.69
CA LEU A 255 18.83 -3.00 -20.18
C LEU A 255 18.08 -2.06 -21.13
N THR A 256 17.30 -2.61 -22.05
CA THR A 256 16.64 -1.83 -23.11
C THR A 256 15.16 -1.54 -22.79
N GLY A 257 14.55 -2.29 -21.89
CA GLY A 257 13.11 -2.23 -21.61
C GLY A 257 12.27 -2.95 -22.68
N GLU A 258 12.88 -3.56 -23.70
CA GLU A 258 12.18 -4.21 -24.79
C GLU A 258 11.54 -5.52 -24.32
N ALA A 259 10.30 -5.74 -24.70
CA ALA A 259 9.52 -6.92 -24.32
C ALA A 259 9.38 -7.91 -25.48
N ILE A 260 9.60 -9.18 -25.21
CA ILE A 260 9.63 -10.28 -26.18
C ILE A 260 8.50 -11.27 -25.89
N PRO A 261 7.40 -11.28 -26.65
CA PRO A 261 6.27 -12.18 -26.43
C PRO A 261 6.40 -13.51 -27.15
N LEU A 262 5.78 -14.53 -26.57
CA LEU A 262 5.42 -15.79 -27.21
C LEU A 262 4.01 -16.17 -26.79
N VAL A 263 3.05 -16.08 -27.70
CA VAL A 263 1.66 -16.50 -27.44
C VAL A 263 1.48 -17.95 -27.90
N SER A 264 0.89 -18.77 -27.06
CA SER A 264 0.62 -20.18 -27.32
C SER A 264 -0.69 -20.64 -26.70
N GLU A 265 -1.14 -21.85 -26.99
CA GLU A 265 -2.29 -22.49 -26.31
C GLU A 265 -1.89 -23.21 -25.02
N SER A 266 -0.60 -23.35 -24.78
CA SER A 266 -0.02 -24.07 -23.65
C SER A 266 1.12 -23.29 -22.98
N HIS A 267 1.66 -23.84 -21.91
CA HIS A 267 2.86 -23.35 -21.22
C HIS A 267 3.77 -24.53 -20.88
N LYS A 268 4.12 -25.30 -21.91
CA LYS A 268 4.97 -26.49 -21.81
C LYS A 268 6.45 -26.14 -22.01
N SER A 269 7.31 -27.11 -21.74
CA SER A 269 8.77 -27.00 -22.00
C SER A 269 9.07 -26.58 -23.46
N SER A 270 8.29 -27.05 -24.42
CA SER A 270 8.41 -26.65 -25.82
C SER A 270 8.21 -25.16 -26.06
N ASP A 271 7.28 -24.54 -25.34
CA ASP A 271 7.01 -23.11 -25.44
C ASP A 271 8.17 -22.29 -24.84
N PHE A 272 8.71 -22.75 -23.70
CA PHE A 272 9.88 -22.15 -23.12
C PHE A 272 11.11 -22.27 -24.03
N ILE A 273 11.35 -23.42 -24.62
CA ILE A 273 12.43 -23.61 -25.60
C ILE A 273 12.24 -22.68 -26.82
N ASN A 274 11.01 -22.47 -27.27
CA ASN A 274 10.76 -21.52 -28.36
C ASN A 274 11.04 -20.07 -27.96
N LEU A 275 10.79 -19.68 -26.69
CA LEU A 275 11.22 -18.39 -26.20
C LEU A 275 12.75 -18.29 -26.15
N LEU A 276 13.45 -19.32 -25.66
CA LEU A 276 14.93 -19.35 -25.66
C LEU A 276 15.49 -19.18 -27.07
N LYS A 277 14.93 -19.87 -28.06
CA LYS A 277 15.32 -19.69 -29.48
C LYS A 277 15.09 -18.27 -29.99
N LYS A 278 13.97 -17.64 -29.57
CA LYS A 278 13.71 -16.23 -29.92
C LYS A 278 14.77 -15.31 -29.33
N LEU A 279 15.15 -15.52 -28.09
CA LEU A 279 16.19 -14.75 -27.41
C LEU A 279 17.57 -14.98 -28.06
N ASP A 280 17.89 -16.22 -28.39
CA ASP A 280 19.13 -16.58 -29.04
C ASP A 280 19.29 -15.88 -30.39
N ASN A 281 18.24 -15.89 -31.21
CA ASN A 281 18.21 -15.20 -32.50
C ASN A 281 18.20 -13.68 -32.40
N LYS A 282 17.77 -13.11 -31.27
CA LYS A 282 17.67 -11.67 -31.07
C LYS A 282 19.01 -11.04 -30.72
N TYR A 283 19.81 -11.69 -29.89
CA TYR A 283 21.04 -11.14 -29.36
C TYR A 283 22.27 -11.65 -30.14
N PRO A 284 23.34 -10.83 -30.32
CA PRO A 284 24.55 -11.23 -31.02
C PRO A 284 25.13 -12.54 -30.51
N GLU A 285 25.76 -13.30 -31.44
CA GLU A 285 26.48 -14.50 -31.11
C GLU A 285 27.62 -14.23 -30.14
N GLY A 286 27.98 -14.55 -29.19
CA GLY A 286 29.08 -14.18 -28.27
C GLY A 286 28.63 -13.42 -27.04
N ASP A 287 27.46 -12.79 -27.06
CA ASP A 287 26.88 -12.17 -25.89
C ASP A 287 26.29 -13.22 -24.93
N VAL A 288 26.13 -12.84 -23.67
CA VAL A 288 25.53 -13.69 -22.64
C VAL A 288 24.06 -13.33 -22.43
N ILE A 289 23.18 -14.32 -22.45
CA ILE A 289 21.76 -14.14 -22.14
C ILE A 289 21.50 -14.65 -20.73
N ARG A 290 21.34 -13.73 -19.77
CA ARG A 290 20.99 -14.05 -18.40
C ARG A 290 19.48 -13.99 -18.22
N ILE A 291 18.89 -15.08 -17.72
CA ILE A 291 17.44 -15.21 -17.56
C ILE A 291 17.09 -15.27 -16.09
N ILE A 292 16.29 -14.30 -15.63
CA ILE A 292 15.63 -14.34 -14.33
C ILE A 292 14.26 -14.96 -14.53
N CYS A 293 13.98 -16.09 -13.90
CA CYS A 293 12.69 -16.78 -13.97
C CYS A 293 12.39 -17.51 -12.65
N ASP A 294 11.16 -17.99 -12.52
CA ASP A 294 10.77 -18.82 -11.39
C ASP A 294 11.23 -20.29 -11.52
N ASN A 295 10.93 -21.07 -10.51
CA ASN A 295 11.28 -22.49 -10.47
C ASN A 295 10.24 -23.39 -11.18
N HIS A 296 9.51 -22.89 -12.18
CA HIS A 296 8.53 -23.69 -12.91
C HIS A 296 9.19 -24.94 -13.54
N SER A 297 8.47 -26.06 -13.53
CA SER A 297 9.01 -27.36 -13.99
C SER A 297 9.44 -27.35 -15.47
N ALA A 298 8.81 -26.54 -16.31
CA ALA A 298 9.17 -26.38 -17.71
C ALA A 298 10.59 -25.80 -17.87
N HIS A 299 11.03 -24.93 -16.98
CA HIS A 299 12.37 -24.29 -17.02
C HIS A 299 13.49 -25.27 -16.72
N LYS A 300 13.23 -26.28 -15.89
CA LYS A 300 14.21 -27.30 -15.44
C LYS A 300 13.98 -28.68 -16.08
N SER A 301 13.11 -28.76 -17.07
CA SER A 301 12.75 -30.04 -17.69
C SER A 301 13.95 -30.68 -18.43
N LYS A 302 13.87 -32.00 -18.64
CA LYS A 302 14.85 -32.72 -19.44
C LYS A 302 14.95 -32.18 -20.88
N GLU A 303 13.81 -31.78 -21.45
CA GLU A 303 13.74 -31.20 -22.81
C GLU A 303 14.50 -29.87 -22.87
N THR A 304 14.26 -28.99 -21.89
CA THR A 304 14.96 -27.71 -21.79
C THR A 304 16.47 -27.90 -21.59
N LYS A 305 16.88 -28.83 -20.71
CA LYS A 305 18.30 -29.14 -20.50
C LYS A 305 18.95 -29.70 -21.77
N ASN A 306 18.27 -30.56 -22.52
CA ASN A 306 18.76 -31.08 -23.78
C ASN A 306 18.98 -29.97 -24.83
N TYR A 307 18.02 -29.02 -24.93
CA TYR A 307 18.16 -27.88 -25.82
C TYR A 307 19.36 -27.00 -25.41
N LEU A 308 19.48 -26.65 -24.13
CA LEU A 308 20.59 -25.83 -23.62
C LEU A 308 21.98 -26.50 -23.86
N ALA A 309 22.03 -27.80 -23.81
CA ALA A 309 23.26 -28.56 -24.15
C ALA A 309 23.67 -28.43 -25.63
N THR A 310 22.78 -27.99 -26.51
CA THR A 310 23.11 -27.71 -27.92
C THR A 310 23.58 -26.26 -28.15
N CYS A 311 23.40 -25.40 -27.18
CA CYS A 311 23.84 -24.00 -27.25
C CYS A 311 25.34 -23.88 -26.88
N PRO A 312 26.03 -22.81 -27.32
CA PRO A 312 27.37 -22.51 -26.88
C PRO A 312 27.47 -22.44 -25.35
N GLU A 313 28.59 -22.91 -24.81
CA GLU A 313 28.83 -22.85 -23.35
C GLU A 313 28.80 -21.38 -22.87
N GLY A 314 28.09 -21.14 -21.79
CA GLY A 314 27.96 -19.78 -21.23
C GLY A 314 26.94 -18.88 -21.95
N ARG A 315 26.32 -19.31 -23.07
CA ARG A 315 25.33 -18.51 -23.80
C ARG A 315 24.13 -18.16 -22.94
N PHE A 316 23.60 -19.12 -22.16
CA PHE A 316 22.49 -18.94 -21.27
C PHE A 316 22.91 -19.11 -19.81
N VAL A 317 22.61 -18.14 -18.99
CA VAL A 317 22.83 -18.15 -17.54
C VAL A 317 21.50 -17.95 -16.82
N PHE A 318 21.13 -18.86 -15.92
CA PHE A 318 19.84 -18.80 -15.22
C PHE A 318 20.02 -18.32 -13.80
N VAL A 319 19.11 -17.44 -13.39
CA VAL A 319 18.96 -16.94 -12.02
C VAL A 319 17.52 -17.19 -11.59
N PHE A 320 17.34 -18.19 -10.72
CA PHE A 320 16.01 -18.57 -10.28
C PHE A 320 15.57 -17.73 -9.07
N THR A 321 14.33 -17.22 -9.11
CA THR A 321 13.73 -16.61 -7.93
C THR A 321 13.42 -17.66 -6.87
N PRO A 322 13.42 -17.32 -5.58
CA PRO A 322 13.01 -18.26 -4.53
C PRO A 322 11.57 -18.71 -4.71
N THR A 323 11.24 -19.90 -4.21
CA THR A 323 9.85 -20.38 -4.18
C THR A 323 8.99 -19.40 -3.40
N HIS A 324 7.83 -19.02 -3.93
CA HIS A 324 6.96 -17.93 -3.43
C HIS A 324 7.60 -16.53 -3.49
N GLY A 325 8.63 -16.34 -4.29
CA GLY A 325 9.30 -15.07 -4.53
C GLY A 325 9.03 -14.45 -5.90
N SER A 326 7.89 -14.75 -6.56
CA SER A 326 7.55 -14.22 -7.89
C SER A 326 7.57 -12.69 -7.95
N TRP A 327 7.27 -12.01 -6.84
CA TRP A 327 7.36 -10.56 -6.74
C TRP A 327 8.77 -10.00 -7.01
N LEU A 328 9.81 -10.83 -6.90
CA LEU A 328 11.19 -10.50 -7.31
C LEU A 328 11.35 -10.49 -8.84
N ASN A 329 10.41 -11.04 -9.60
CA ASN A 329 10.48 -11.09 -11.05
C ASN A 329 9.84 -9.82 -11.65
N MET A 330 10.65 -8.97 -12.29
CA MET A 330 10.20 -7.65 -12.77
C MET A 330 9.10 -7.72 -13.83
N ILE A 331 9.04 -8.80 -14.59
CA ILE A 331 8.00 -8.99 -15.62
C ILE A 331 6.58 -9.03 -15.06
N GLU A 332 6.40 -9.37 -13.78
CA GLU A 332 5.10 -9.34 -13.11
C GLU A 332 4.49 -7.91 -13.11
N SER A 333 5.34 -6.90 -12.97
CA SER A 333 4.91 -5.50 -13.08
C SER A 333 4.43 -5.16 -14.48
N PHE A 334 5.12 -5.67 -15.52
CA PHE A 334 4.70 -5.54 -16.91
C PHE A 334 3.36 -6.23 -17.16
N PHE A 335 3.17 -7.47 -16.70
CA PHE A 335 1.90 -8.17 -16.83
C PHE A 335 0.74 -7.48 -16.11
N SER A 336 1.02 -6.84 -14.97
CA SER A 336 0.04 -6.02 -14.26
C SER A 336 -0.37 -4.80 -15.10
N LYS A 337 0.59 -4.10 -15.73
CA LYS A 337 0.36 -2.97 -16.64
C LYS A 337 -0.46 -3.42 -17.86
N MET A 338 -0.03 -4.48 -18.54
CA MET A 338 -0.73 -5.07 -19.68
C MET A 338 -2.18 -5.44 -19.35
N THR A 339 -2.41 -6.07 -18.19
CA THR A 339 -3.75 -6.44 -17.75
C THR A 339 -4.66 -5.21 -17.62
N LYS A 340 -4.15 -4.11 -17.06
CA LYS A 340 -4.92 -2.89 -16.87
C LYS A 340 -5.18 -2.14 -18.18
N GLN A 341 -4.19 -2.10 -19.08
CA GLN A 341 -4.23 -1.29 -20.29
C GLN A 341 -4.92 -1.99 -21.45
N MET A 342 -4.67 -3.29 -21.62
CA MET A 342 -5.08 -4.04 -22.82
C MET A 342 -6.12 -5.12 -22.50
N LEU A 343 -5.90 -5.96 -21.49
CA LEU A 343 -6.78 -7.11 -21.23
C LEU A 343 -8.07 -6.71 -20.51
N LYS A 344 -8.05 -5.65 -19.70
CA LYS A 344 -9.24 -5.19 -18.97
C LYS A 344 -10.33 -4.75 -19.96
N GLY A 345 -11.41 -5.52 -19.98
CA GLY A 345 -12.55 -5.22 -20.84
C GLY A 345 -12.38 -5.61 -22.31
N ILE A 346 -11.30 -6.33 -22.68
CA ILE A 346 -11.08 -6.79 -24.06
C ILE A 346 -12.25 -7.66 -24.51
N ARG A 347 -12.63 -7.50 -25.79
CA ARG A 347 -13.53 -8.40 -26.50
C ARG A 347 -12.92 -8.68 -27.87
N VAL A 348 -13.04 -9.96 -28.28
CA VAL A 348 -12.44 -10.49 -29.50
C VAL A 348 -13.41 -11.46 -30.16
N LYS A 349 -13.26 -11.67 -31.46
CA LYS A 349 -14.10 -12.57 -32.24
C LYS A 349 -13.54 -14.00 -32.27
N SER A 350 -12.24 -14.16 -31.98
CA SER A 350 -11.57 -15.46 -31.96
C SER A 350 -10.33 -15.44 -31.05
N LYS A 351 -9.70 -16.60 -30.84
CA LYS A 351 -8.41 -16.70 -30.13
C LYS A 351 -7.27 -16.07 -30.94
N GLU A 352 -7.34 -16.18 -32.26
CA GLU A 352 -6.35 -15.62 -33.18
C GLU A 352 -6.35 -14.10 -33.06
N GLU A 353 -7.53 -13.47 -33.07
CA GLU A 353 -7.62 -12.02 -32.85
C GLU A 353 -7.06 -11.62 -31.47
N LEU A 354 -7.25 -12.43 -30.42
CA LEU A 354 -6.63 -12.16 -29.12
C LEU A 354 -5.11 -12.22 -29.22
N ALA A 355 -4.55 -13.22 -29.92
CA ALA A 355 -3.11 -13.34 -30.13
C ALA A 355 -2.56 -12.14 -30.91
N ASP A 356 -3.20 -11.76 -32.00
CA ASP A 356 -2.80 -10.59 -32.82
C ASP A 356 -2.80 -9.31 -31.99
N ARG A 357 -3.81 -9.11 -31.15
CA ARG A 357 -3.88 -7.94 -30.28
C ARG A 357 -2.84 -7.95 -29.17
N ILE A 358 -2.45 -9.13 -28.66
CA ILE A 358 -1.34 -9.26 -27.73
C ILE A 358 -0.04 -8.87 -28.44
N TYR A 359 0.24 -9.39 -29.63
CA TYR A 359 1.44 -9.02 -30.40
C TYR A 359 1.48 -7.52 -30.72
N LEU A 360 0.36 -6.95 -31.15
CA LEU A 360 0.24 -5.51 -31.41
C LEU A 360 0.56 -4.67 -30.16
N TYR A 361 0.08 -5.09 -28.99
CA TYR A 361 0.41 -4.40 -27.73
C TYR A 361 1.91 -4.41 -27.43
N PHE A 362 2.58 -5.53 -27.70
CA PHE A 362 4.05 -5.60 -27.54
C PHE A 362 4.78 -4.72 -28.55
N GLU A 363 4.31 -4.63 -29.80
CA GLU A 363 4.84 -3.70 -30.78
C GLU A 363 4.66 -2.24 -30.36
N GLU A 364 3.49 -1.90 -29.81
CA GLU A 364 3.22 -0.54 -29.29
C GLU A 364 4.16 -0.18 -28.14
N VAL A 365 4.34 -1.09 -27.17
CA VAL A 365 5.24 -0.86 -26.04
C VAL A 365 6.71 -0.76 -26.49
N ASN A 366 7.12 -1.58 -27.46
CA ASN A 366 8.50 -1.59 -27.96
C ASN A 366 8.85 -0.40 -28.87
N ARG A 367 7.88 0.43 -29.29
CA ARG A 367 8.18 1.72 -29.96
C ARG A 367 8.83 2.73 -29.01
N GLU A 368 8.44 2.71 -27.75
CA GLU A 368 8.99 3.53 -26.65
C GLU A 368 9.20 2.65 -25.42
N PRO A 369 10.23 1.78 -25.43
CA PRO A 369 10.44 0.82 -24.37
C PRO A 369 10.79 1.53 -23.06
N VAL A 370 10.29 1.00 -21.95
CA VAL A 370 10.51 1.56 -20.62
C VAL A 370 11.47 0.65 -19.86
N VAL A 371 12.62 1.18 -19.49
CA VAL A 371 13.57 0.48 -18.62
C VAL A 371 13.01 0.44 -17.19
N TYR A 372 12.93 -0.76 -16.64
CA TYR A 372 12.47 -0.99 -15.28
C TYR A 372 13.64 -0.99 -14.31
N HIS A 373 13.55 -0.22 -13.24
CA HIS A 373 14.57 -0.18 -12.19
C HIS A 373 14.04 -0.81 -10.90
N TRP A 374 14.86 -1.68 -10.31
CA TRP A 374 14.56 -2.30 -9.02
C TRP A 374 15.00 -1.37 -7.89
N ALA A 375 14.17 -1.14 -6.89
CA ALA A 375 14.46 -0.26 -5.77
C ALA A 375 14.53 -0.96 -4.40
N TYR A 376 13.77 -2.07 -4.22
CA TYR A 376 13.67 -2.73 -2.92
C TYR A 376 15.00 -3.34 -2.49
N LYS A 377 15.49 -3.02 -1.29
CA LYS A 377 16.73 -3.50 -0.68
C LYS A 377 18.01 -3.28 -1.50
N MET A 378 18.02 -2.33 -2.42
CA MET A 378 19.21 -2.04 -3.22
C MET A 378 20.34 -1.40 -2.40
N ASP A 379 20.00 -0.79 -1.25
CA ASP A 379 20.98 -0.21 -0.32
C ASP A 379 21.74 -1.28 0.48
N GLU A 380 21.16 -2.48 0.58
CA GLU A 380 21.79 -3.64 1.27
C GLU A 380 22.87 -4.31 0.39
N ILE A 381 22.91 -4.03 -0.93
CA ILE A 381 23.87 -4.60 -1.88
C ILE A 381 24.92 -3.57 -2.24
N SER A 382 26.19 -3.84 -1.91
CA SER A 382 27.30 -2.97 -2.28
C SER A 382 27.70 -3.10 -3.76
N GLN A 383 28.30 -2.04 -4.32
CA GLN A 383 28.84 -2.08 -5.69
C GLN A 383 29.95 -3.11 -5.82
N ASP A 384 30.90 -3.15 -4.85
CA ASP A 384 32.03 -4.08 -4.85
C ASP A 384 31.59 -5.54 -4.83
N GLU A 385 30.52 -5.85 -4.10
CA GLU A 385 29.94 -7.19 -4.04
C GLU A 385 29.33 -7.60 -5.39
N ALA A 386 28.56 -6.68 -6.01
CA ALA A 386 27.94 -6.91 -7.31
C ALA A 386 28.99 -7.15 -8.42
N VAL A 387 30.10 -6.38 -8.41
CA VAL A 387 31.20 -6.55 -9.37
C VAL A 387 31.93 -7.85 -9.14
N LYS A 388 32.25 -8.21 -7.90
CA LYS A 388 32.97 -9.47 -7.54
C LYS A 388 32.15 -10.74 -7.80
N ALA A 389 30.80 -10.64 -7.74
CA ALA A 389 29.95 -11.81 -7.97
C ALA A 389 30.02 -12.34 -9.40
N GLY A 390 30.41 -11.51 -10.39
CA GLY A 390 30.49 -11.90 -11.78
C GLY A 390 29.17 -12.45 -12.35
N ILE A 391 29.25 -13.10 -13.50
CA ILE A 391 28.07 -13.74 -14.14
C ILE A 391 27.94 -15.15 -13.56
N LYS A 392 27.08 -15.32 -12.55
CA LYS A 392 26.84 -16.60 -11.88
C LYS A 392 25.41 -17.10 -12.10
N SER A 393 25.28 -18.42 -12.28
CA SER A 393 24.01 -19.13 -12.22
C SER A 393 23.75 -19.62 -10.80
N ASN A 394 22.52 -19.52 -10.31
CA ASN A 394 22.07 -20.23 -9.13
C ASN A 394 21.24 -21.48 -9.47
N ALA A 395 21.36 -21.96 -10.70
CA ALA A 395 20.75 -23.19 -11.16
C ALA A 395 21.55 -24.39 -10.61
N ASN A 396 20.93 -25.19 -9.75
CA ASN A 396 21.40 -26.49 -9.31
C ASN A 396 20.75 -27.61 -10.13
#